data_f80d83de27e295e70dae6c42e577d5c7
#
_entry.id   f80d83de27e295e70dae6c42e577d5c7
#
_cell.length_a   1.000
_cell.length_b   1.000
_cell.length_c   1.000
_cell.angle_alpha   90.00
_cell.angle_beta   90.00
_cell.angle_gamma   90.00
#
_symmetry.space_group_name_H-M   'P 1'
#
loop_
_entity.id
_entity.type
_entity.pdbx_description
1 polymer ?
#
loop_
_entity_poly.entity_id
_entity_poly.type
_entity_poly.pdbx_seq_one_letter_code
_entity_poly.pdbx_strand_id
1 'polypeptide(L)'
;PLARCALSLEGAEMSSVKRQTTASSQQDGVSSQPVETHPFEPFLPEGCRLLMLGSFPPSEKRWSMRFYYPNFTNDMWRIFGLCFFNDKLRFVDATAKSFCLDPIKAFLTTCGIGLYDTATAVRRLKNTASDKDLEVVQPTDLQAMVRKLPQLT
;
A
#
# COMPACT_ATOMS: atom_id res chain seq x y z
N PRO A 1 -11.14 -25.58 18.05
CA PRO A 1 -11.99 -25.01 19.08
C PRO A 1 -11.81 -23.50 19.09
N LEU A 2 -12.89 -22.82 18.80
CA LEU A 2 -12.97 -21.37 18.72
C LEU A 2 -13.14 -20.81 20.15
N ALA A 3 -12.23 -19.95 20.58
CA ALA A 3 -12.41 -19.17 21.79
C ALA A 3 -13.14 -17.86 21.44
N ARG A 4 -14.36 -17.73 21.94
CA ARG A 4 -15.15 -16.50 21.95
C ARG A 4 -14.53 -15.54 22.98
N CYS A 5 -14.23 -14.32 22.58
CA CYS A 5 -14.01 -13.22 23.50
C CYS A 5 -15.30 -12.37 23.54
N ALA A 6 -16.03 -12.45 24.64
CA ALA A 6 -17.16 -11.59 24.94
C ALA A 6 -16.63 -10.37 25.70
N LEU A 7 -16.93 -9.18 25.21
CA LEU A 7 -16.72 -7.91 25.92
C LEU A 7 -18.06 -7.45 26.49
N SER A 8 -18.12 -7.37 27.80
CA SER A 8 -19.19 -6.78 28.55
C SER A 8 -19.11 -5.26 28.51
N LEU A 9 -20.25 -4.63 28.28
CA LEU A 9 -20.51 -3.20 28.44
C LEU A 9 -21.14 -2.97 29.83
N GLU A 10 -20.52 -2.10 30.63
CA GLU A 10 -21.13 -1.32 31.71
C GLU A 10 -20.30 -0.06 31.80
N GLY A 11 -20.75 1.15 31.79
CA GLY A 11 -21.96 1.80 32.27
C GLY A 11 -21.55 2.95 33.18
N ALA A 12 -22.17 4.14 32.99
CA ALA A 12 -22.19 5.31 33.88
C ALA A 12 -20.96 6.26 33.77
N GLU A 13 -21.02 7.60 33.89
CA GLU A 13 -22.12 8.53 34.26
C GLU A 13 -21.76 9.96 33.81
N MET A 14 -22.75 10.78 33.67
CA MET A 14 -22.68 12.20 33.31
C MET A 14 -22.02 13.04 34.41
N SER A 15 -21.17 13.97 34.04
CA SER A 15 -20.97 15.19 34.77
C SER A 15 -20.77 16.39 33.83
N SER A 16 -21.69 17.26 33.91
CA SER A 16 -21.76 18.59 33.33
C SER A 16 -20.66 19.47 33.93
N VAL A 17 -19.98 20.33 33.12
CA VAL A 17 -19.71 21.74 33.51
C VAL A 17 -18.90 22.50 32.43
N LYS A 18 -19.49 23.65 32.04
CA LYS A 18 -18.93 24.95 31.60
C LYS A 18 -18.25 25.06 30.23
N ARG A 19 -19.02 25.75 29.39
CA ARG A 19 -18.55 26.57 28.25
C ARG A 19 -17.48 27.57 28.70
N GLN A 20 -16.36 27.55 28.01
CA GLN A 20 -15.57 28.77 27.77
C GLN A 20 -15.28 28.85 26.28
N THR A 21 -15.90 29.81 25.65
CA THR A 21 -15.62 30.27 24.30
C THR A 21 -14.29 31.01 24.32
N THR A 22 -13.28 30.38 23.71
CA THR A 22 -12.16 31.14 23.15
C THR A 22 -12.02 30.71 21.70
N ALA A 23 -12.41 31.60 20.82
CA ALA A 23 -12.15 31.52 19.41
C ALA A 23 -10.63 31.63 19.19
N SER A 24 -9.95 30.50 19.03
CA SER A 24 -8.62 30.45 18.42
C SER A 24 -8.81 29.98 16.98
N SER A 25 -8.68 30.92 16.07
CA SER A 25 -8.51 30.68 14.64
C SER A 25 -7.32 29.73 14.42
N GLN A 26 -7.61 28.43 14.35
CA GLN A 26 -6.66 27.48 13.80
C GLN A 26 -6.63 27.73 12.30
N GLN A 27 -5.61 28.42 11.86
CA GLN A 27 -5.19 28.40 10.47
C GLN A 27 -4.81 26.95 10.16
N ASP A 28 -5.64 26.29 9.37
CA ASP A 28 -5.30 25.02 8.72
C ASP A 28 -4.06 25.26 7.87
N GLY A 29 -2.89 24.88 8.43
CA GLY A 29 -1.63 24.86 7.72
C GLY A 29 -1.69 23.80 6.64
N VAL A 30 -2.23 24.14 5.48
CA VAL A 30 -2.14 23.31 4.28
C VAL A 30 -0.66 23.07 4.04
N SER A 31 -0.21 21.84 4.22
CA SER A 31 1.16 21.42 3.96
C SER A 31 1.54 21.87 2.54
N SER A 32 2.59 22.68 2.41
CA SER A 32 3.06 23.25 1.14
C SER A 32 3.68 22.22 0.19
N GLN A 33 3.73 20.95 0.61
CA GLN A 33 4.31 19.87 -0.20
C GLN A 33 3.41 19.51 -1.38
N PRO A 34 3.98 19.27 -2.58
CA PRO A 34 3.21 18.92 -3.76
C PRO A 34 2.49 17.58 -3.57
N VAL A 35 1.33 17.45 -4.23
CA VAL A 35 0.61 16.19 -4.32
C VAL A 35 1.30 15.33 -5.37
N GLU A 36 1.63 14.09 -4.99
CA GLU A 36 2.17 13.05 -5.88
C GLU A 36 1.04 12.13 -6.32
N THR A 37 0.86 11.95 -7.63
CA THR A 37 -0.07 10.95 -8.19
C THR A 37 0.63 9.60 -8.32
N HIS A 38 -0.16 8.51 -8.25
CA HIS A 38 0.40 7.16 -8.35
C HIS A 38 1.10 6.95 -9.69
N PRO A 39 2.36 6.50 -9.70
CA PRO A 39 3.17 6.42 -10.92
C PRO A 39 2.89 5.18 -11.77
N PHE A 40 2.15 4.20 -11.24
CA PHE A 40 1.85 2.93 -11.91
C PHE A 40 0.35 2.74 -12.05
N GLU A 41 -0.05 2.18 -13.21
CA GLU A 41 -1.40 1.67 -13.40
C GLU A 41 -1.58 0.36 -12.60
N PRO A 42 -2.81 0.02 -12.17
CA PRO A 42 -3.08 -1.25 -11.53
C PRO A 42 -2.62 -2.42 -12.40
N PHE A 43 -1.85 -3.33 -11.83
CA PHE A 43 -1.50 -4.58 -12.49
C PHE A 43 -2.57 -5.62 -12.17
N LEU A 44 -3.47 -5.87 -13.10
CA LEU A 44 -4.61 -6.76 -12.94
C LEU A 44 -4.59 -7.79 -14.09
N PRO A 45 -3.88 -8.92 -13.93
CA PRO A 45 -3.82 -9.94 -14.97
C PRO A 45 -5.20 -10.57 -15.18
N GLU A 46 -5.44 -11.08 -16.40
CA GLU A 46 -6.63 -11.85 -16.68
C GLU A 46 -6.73 -13.05 -15.73
N GLY A 47 -7.93 -13.32 -15.22
CA GLY A 47 -8.13 -14.36 -14.21
C GLY A 47 -7.55 -14.01 -12.84
N CYS A 48 -7.42 -12.72 -12.51
CA CYS A 48 -6.95 -12.26 -11.21
C CYS A 48 -7.86 -12.78 -10.08
N ARG A 49 -7.28 -13.55 -9.16
CA ARG A 49 -7.96 -14.17 -8.02
C ARG A 49 -7.57 -13.56 -6.68
N LEU A 50 -6.42 -12.93 -6.62
CA LEU A 50 -5.89 -12.27 -5.43
C LEU A 50 -5.44 -10.86 -5.80
N LEU A 51 -6.01 -9.85 -5.17
CA LEU A 51 -5.53 -8.48 -5.27
C LEU A 51 -4.72 -8.13 -4.01
N MET A 52 -3.43 -7.88 -4.17
CA MET A 52 -2.58 -7.39 -3.10
C MET A 52 -2.53 -5.87 -3.16
N LEU A 53 -2.78 -5.24 -2.02
CA LEU A 53 -2.72 -3.80 -1.87
C LEU A 53 -1.49 -3.43 -1.05
N GLY A 54 -0.64 -2.61 -1.64
CA GLY A 54 0.51 -2.07 -0.99
C GLY A 54 0.28 -0.64 -0.50
N SER A 55 1.33 -0.09 0.06
CA SER A 55 1.47 1.33 0.32
C SER A 55 2.06 2.05 -0.89
N PHE A 56 1.81 3.35 -0.98
CA PHE A 56 2.29 4.20 -2.06
C PHE A 56 3.81 4.07 -2.25
N PRO A 57 4.33 3.96 -3.48
CA PRO A 57 5.74 3.69 -3.71
C PRO A 57 6.65 4.81 -3.18
N PRO A 58 7.89 4.48 -2.78
CA PRO A 58 8.87 5.48 -2.39
C PRO A 58 9.23 6.40 -3.57
N SER A 59 9.94 7.49 -3.31
CA SER A 59 10.42 8.39 -4.37
C SER A 59 11.24 7.63 -5.43
N GLU A 60 11.12 8.04 -6.68
CA GLU A 60 11.73 7.38 -7.85
C GLU A 60 13.25 7.17 -7.72
N LYS A 61 13.93 8.03 -6.97
CA LYS A 61 15.37 7.91 -6.67
C LYS A 61 15.75 6.60 -5.97
N ARG A 62 14.77 5.91 -5.37
CA ARG A 62 14.97 4.64 -4.67
C ARG A 62 14.60 3.42 -5.50
N TRP A 63 14.18 3.61 -6.74
CA TRP A 63 13.73 2.50 -7.59
C TRP A 63 14.89 1.81 -8.28
N SER A 64 14.87 0.50 -8.23
CA SER A 64 15.73 -0.37 -9.02
C SER A 64 15.01 -0.91 -10.27
N MET A 65 13.67 -0.79 -10.31
CA MET A 65 12.83 -1.12 -11.47
C MET A 65 11.57 -0.25 -11.48
N ARG A 66 10.87 -0.13 -12.60
CA ARG A 66 9.60 0.59 -12.72
C ARG A 66 8.40 -0.35 -12.56
N PHE A 67 8.21 -0.82 -11.35
CA PHE A 67 7.09 -1.69 -10.98
C PHE A 67 6.88 -1.64 -9.46
N TYR A 68 5.87 -2.35 -8.92
CA TYR A 68 5.57 -2.43 -7.50
C TYR A 68 6.76 -2.95 -6.69
N TYR A 69 6.87 -2.46 -5.46
CA TYR A 69 7.99 -2.75 -4.55
C TYR A 69 9.37 -2.50 -5.21
N PRO A 70 9.57 -1.29 -5.78
CA PRO A 70 10.69 -0.99 -6.67
C PRO A 70 12.04 -0.91 -5.97
N ASN A 71 12.07 -0.69 -4.66
CA ASN A 71 13.32 -0.51 -3.92
C ASN A 71 14.04 -1.85 -3.75
N PHE A 72 15.28 -1.92 -4.20
CA PHE A 72 16.09 -3.14 -4.11
C PHE A 72 16.31 -3.66 -2.68
N THR A 73 16.22 -2.79 -1.67
CA THR A 73 16.28 -3.20 -0.25
C THR A 73 14.96 -3.76 0.29
N ASN A 74 13.86 -3.69 -0.47
CA ASN A 74 12.60 -4.32 -0.11
C ASN A 74 12.67 -5.83 -0.36
N ASP A 75 12.16 -6.61 0.58
CA ASP A 75 12.26 -8.07 0.53
C ASP A 75 11.09 -8.77 -0.17
N MET A 76 10.06 -8.06 -0.62
CA MET A 76 8.85 -8.67 -1.20
C MET A 76 9.17 -9.71 -2.28
N TRP A 77 9.96 -9.35 -3.28
CA TRP A 77 10.30 -10.26 -4.38
C TRP A 77 11.21 -11.40 -3.95
N ARG A 78 12.03 -11.20 -2.92
CA ARG A 78 12.83 -12.27 -2.31
C ARG A 78 11.97 -13.25 -1.52
N ILE A 79 10.96 -12.74 -0.79
CA ILE A 79 9.98 -13.56 -0.08
C ILE A 79 9.19 -14.39 -1.08
N PHE A 80 8.72 -13.80 -2.19
CA PHE A 80 8.01 -14.55 -3.23
C PHE A 80 8.90 -15.60 -3.88
N GLY A 81 10.15 -15.28 -4.18
CA GLY A 81 11.12 -16.25 -4.67
C GLY A 81 11.29 -17.43 -3.72
N LEU A 82 11.44 -17.14 -2.44
CA LEU A 82 11.60 -18.18 -1.42
C LEU A 82 10.33 -19.02 -1.25
N CYS A 83 9.18 -18.41 -1.11
CA CYS A 83 7.92 -19.11 -0.83
C CYS A 83 7.42 -19.98 -1.99
N PHE A 84 7.59 -19.52 -3.23
CA PHE A 84 7.02 -20.20 -4.40
C PHE A 84 8.04 -21.07 -5.16
N PHE A 85 9.33 -20.77 -5.02
CA PHE A 85 10.40 -21.45 -5.78
C PHE A 85 11.51 -22.02 -4.91
N ASN A 86 11.44 -21.84 -3.58
CA ASN A 86 12.52 -22.16 -2.64
C ASN A 86 13.86 -21.49 -3.03
N ASP A 87 13.79 -20.34 -3.67
CA ASP A 87 14.94 -19.58 -4.16
C ASP A 87 14.73 -18.08 -3.98
N LYS A 88 15.34 -17.50 -2.95
CA LYS A 88 15.24 -16.06 -2.65
C LYS A 88 15.83 -15.16 -3.74
N LEU A 89 16.65 -15.70 -4.64
CA LEU A 89 17.27 -14.95 -5.72
C LEU A 89 16.52 -15.10 -7.05
N ARG A 90 15.43 -15.85 -7.08
CA ARG A 90 14.63 -16.14 -8.29
C ARG A 90 14.33 -14.90 -9.14
N PHE A 91 14.05 -13.78 -8.49
CA PHE A 91 13.67 -12.53 -9.12
C PHE A 91 14.75 -11.44 -9.00
N VAL A 92 15.96 -11.79 -8.57
CA VAL A 92 17.03 -10.84 -8.27
C VAL A 92 18.07 -10.84 -9.37
N ASP A 93 18.38 -9.68 -9.94
CA ASP A 93 19.60 -9.43 -10.69
C ASP A 93 20.63 -8.83 -9.73
N ALA A 94 21.53 -9.67 -9.24
CA ALA A 94 22.56 -9.27 -8.29
C ALA A 94 23.60 -8.31 -8.91
N THR A 95 23.85 -8.43 -10.22
CA THR A 95 24.83 -7.60 -10.95
C THR A 95 24.29 -6.17 -11.13
N ALA A 96 23.06 -6.05 -11.58
CA ALA A 96 22.41 -4.75 -11.75
C ALA A 96 21.88 -4.16 -10.45
N LYS A 97 21.91 -4.90 -9.33
CA LYS A 97 21.24 -4.56 -8.07
C LYS A 97 19.77 -4.16 -8.31
N SER A 98 19.07 -4.98 -9.08
CA SER A 98 17.70 -4.78 -9.51
C SER A 98 16.90 -6.07 -9.38
N PHE A 99 15.61 -5.98 -9.73
CA PHE A 99 14.74 -7.15 -9.85
C PHE A 99 14.43 -7.45 -11.32
N CYS A 100 14.22 -8.72 -11.63
CA CYS A 100 13.90 -9.19 -12.98
C CYS A 100 12.41 -9.01 -13.25
N LEU A 101 12.03 -7.91 -13.90
CA LEU A 101 10.64 -7.50 -14.10
C LEU A 101 9.79 -8.53 -14.87
N ASP A 102 10.31 -9.05 -16.00
CA ASP A 102 9.53 -9.97 -16.83
C ASP A 102 9.23 -11.30 -16.13
N PRO A 103 10.18 -11.96 -15.44
CA PRO A 103 9.89 -13.10 -14.57
C PRO A 103 8.87 -12.82 -13.47
N ILE A 104 8.91 -11.64 -12.85
CA ILE A 104 7.94 -11.23 -11.85
C ILE A 104 6.54 -11.13 -12.47
N LYS A 105 6.38 -10.42 -13.57
CA LYS A 105 5.08 -10.29 -14.25
C LYS A 105 4.53 -11.62 -14.72
N ALA A 106 5.37 -12.48 -15.30
CA ALA A 106 4.97 -13.82 -15.72
C ALA A 106 4.47 -14.66 -14.54
N PHE A 107 5.19 -14.64 -13.40
CA PHE A 107 4.77 -15.30 -12.17
C PHE A 107 3.43 -14.79 -11.66
N LEU A 108 3.26 -13.47 -11.53
CA LEU A 108 2.03 -12.85 -11.06
C LEU A 108 0.84 -13.20 -11.95
N THR A 109 1.03 -13.17 -13.28
CA THR A 109 0.00 -13.54 -14.25
C THR A 109 -0.38 -15.00 -14.10
N THR A 110 0.60 -15.91 -14.02
CA THR A 110 0.34 -17.34 -13.86
C THR A 110 -0.39 -17.67 -12.56
N CYS A 111 -0.07 -16.97 -11.48
CA CYS A 111 -0.71 -17.15 -10.18
C CYS A 111 -2.04 -16.40 -10.04
N GLY A 112 -2.42 -15.54 -10.98
CA GLY A 112 -3.61 -14.70 -10.89
C GLY A 112 -3.51 -13.67 -9.76
N ILE A 113 -2.32 -13.09 -9.55
CA ILE A 113 -2.08 -12.10 -8.51
C ILE A 113 -2.05 -10.71 -9.14
N GLY A 114 -3.00 -9.87 -8.74
CA GLY A 114 -3.03 -8.44 -9.06
C GLY A 114 -2.32 -7.62 -7.99
N LEU A 115 -1.81 -6.46 -8.39
CA LEU A 115 -1.14 -5.52 -7.51
C LEU A 115 -1.70 -4.11 -7.72
N TYR A 116 -1.93 -3.42 -6.62
CA TYR A 116 -2.13 -1.98 -6.59
C TYR A 116 -1.80 -1.44 -5.19
N ASP A 117 -2.03 -0.14 -4.99
CA ASP A 117 -1.81 0.50 -3.70
C ASP A 117 -3.11 1.10 -3.16
N THR A 118 -3.16 1.37 -1.86
CA THR A 118 -4.36 1.87 -1.17
C THR A 118 -4.67 3.33 -1.46
N ALA A 119 -3.74 4.07 -2.11
CA ALA A 119 -3.90 5.47 -2.47
C ALA A 119 -3.50 5.72 -3.92
N THR A 120 -4.27 6.58 -4.61
CA THR A 120 -3.97 7.07 -5.96
C THR A 120 -3.27 8.43 -5.95
N ALA A 121 -3.38 9.19 -4.86
CA ALA A 121 -2.61 10.41 -4.66
C ALA A 121 -2.28 10.62 -3.18
N VAL A 122 -1.07 11.07 -2.93
CA VAL A 122 -0.56 11.35 -1.58
C VAL A 122 0.21 12.67 -1.55
N ARG A 123 0.40 13.19 -0.33
CA ARG A 123 1.37 14.25 -0.06
C ARG A 123 2.45 13.69 0.85
N ARG A 124 3.69 13.79 0.43
CA ARG A 124 4.83 13.29 1.18
C ARG A 124 5.30 14.34 2.16
N LEU A 125 5.09 14.10 3.45
CA LEU A 125 5.42 15.06 4.51
C LEU A 125 6.92 15.13 4.79
N LYS A 126 7.63 14.01 4.57
CA LYS A 126 9.09 13.90 4.71
C LYS A 126 9.67 13.08 3.57
N ASN A 127 10.93 13.32 3.25
CA ASN A 127 11.65 12.55 2.21
C ASN A 127 12.10 11.17 2.74
N THR A 128 11.16 10.39 3.24
CA THR A 128 11.37 9.03 3.74
C THR A 128 10.60 8.01 2.87
N ALA A 129 10.87 6.73 3.09
CA ALA A 129 10.09 5.63 2.50
C ALA A 129 9.02 5.12 3.48
N SER A 130 8.77 5.82 4.57
CA SER A 130 7.84 5.39 5.62
C SER A 130 6.43 5.87 5.33
N ASP A 131 5.47 4.97 5.41
CA ASP A 131 4.03 5.25 5.17
C ASP A 131 3.45 6.24 6.18
N LYS A 132 4.00 6.29 7.40
CA LYS A 132 3.60 7.27 8.43
C LYS A 132 3.86 8.72 8.03
N ASP A 133 4.73 8.94 7.05
CA ASP A 133 5.07 10.26 6.53
C ASP A 133 4.31 10.56 5.22
N LEU A 134 3.27 9.78 4.89
CA LEU A 134 2.37 10.00 3.76
C LEU A 134 1.00 10.47 4.25
N GLU A 135 0.54 11.57 3.71
CA GLU A 135 -0.85 12.03 3.84
C GLU A 135 -1.61 11.56 2.60
N VAL A 136 -2.64 10.75 2.80
CA VAL A 136 -3.49 10.28 1.70
C VAL A 136 -4.40 11.43 1.26
N VAL A 137 -4.20 11.90 0.03
CA VAL A 137 -5.04 12.93 -0.60
C VAL A 137 -6.21 12.29 -1.33
N GLN A 138 -5.95 11.19 -2.04
CA GLN A 138 -6.99 10.44 -2.74
C GLN A 138 -6.79 8.94 -2.52
N PRO A 139 -7.72 8.28 -1.81
CA PRO A 139 -7.69 6.84 -1.66
C PRO A 139 -8.06 6.14 -2.97
N THR A 140 -7.64 4.91 -3.13
CA THR A 140 -8.03 4.04 -4.24
C THR A 140 -9.50 3.64 -4.10
N ASP A 141 -10.28 3.76 -5.18
CA ASP A 141 -11.64 3.20 -5.25
C ASP A 141 -11.58 1.67 -5.41
N LEU A 142 -11.46 0.99 -4.27
CA LEU A 142 -11.38 -0.47 -4.22
C LEU A 142 -12.67 -1.13 -4.70
N GLN A 143 -13.84 -0.51 -4.47
CA GLN A 143 -15.11 -1.07 -4.93
C GLN A 143 -15.20 -1.12 -6.45
N ALA A 144 -14.81 -0.03 -7.11
CA ALA A 144 -14.77 0.01 -8.57
C ALA A 144 -13.73 -0.96 -9.13
N MET A 145 -12.61 -1.16 -8.43
CA MET A 145 -11.57 -2.11 -8.83
C MET A 145 -12.03 -3.56 -8.70
N VAL A 146 -12.61 -3.93 -7.57
CA VAL A 146 -13.12 -5.30 -7.31
C VAL A 146 -14.23 -5.69 -8.28
N ARG A 147 -15.12 -4.76 -8.66
CA ARG A 147 -16.15 -5.02 -9.69
C ARG A 147 -15.58 -5.44 -11.04
N LYS A 148 -14.34 -5.07 -11.34
CA LYS A 148 -13.65 -5.47 -12.59
C LYS A 148 -12.97 -6.84 -12.48
N LEU A 149 -12.99 -7.47 -11.31
CA LEU A 149 -12.28 -8.71 -11.00
C LEU A 149 -13.26 -9.80 -10.56
N PRO A 150 -14.07 -10.36 -11.49
CA PRO A 150 -15.15 -11.30 -11.15
C PRO A 150 -14.65 -12.61 -10.54
N GLN A 151 -13.36 -12.91 -10.64
CA GLN A 151 -12.74 -14.15 -10.14
C GLN A 151 -12.00 -13.92 -8.81
N LEU A 152 -12.10 -12.72 -8.23
CA LEU A 152 -11.46 -12.43 -6.95
C LEU A 152 -12.12 -13.26 -5.84
N THR A 153 -11.32 -13.98 -5.06
CA THR A 153 -11.75 -14.89 -3.98
C THR A 153 -11.25 -14.40 -2.62
#